data_13476a11ca86766d31a2b9825e077d9b
#
_entry.id   13476a11ca86766d31a2b9825e077d9b
#
_cell.length_a   1.000
_cell.length_b   1.000
_cell.length_c   1.000
_cell.angle_alpha   90.00
_cell.angle_beta   90.00
_cell.angle_gamma   90.00
#
_symmetry.space_group_name_H-M   'P 1'
#
loop_
_entity.id
_entity.type
_entity.pdbx_description
1 polymer ?
#
loop_
_entity_poly.entity_id
_entity_poly.type
_entity_poly.pdbx_seq_one_letter_code
_entity_poly.pdbx_strand_id
1 'polypeptide(L)'
;HGVSGDGSVIVGWSGSTYFNARACKYVDGTMTSLGTLTGGSYSYANGVSSDGSVIVGNSGSTDGSRAFKYVDGTMTSLGVLTGGTSSVAFGASGDGSVIVGYSDSTDGDRAFKYVDGTMTSLGVLTGGSYSFARGVSSDGSVIVGYSGSTDGSRAFIYRNVMLDVTNTTTALATTGSQLHSILNYKNNVLSQSLNANCNVFGVEKVCAQLSLRQDSDNHNDELSSNSAQSAYTLVGAYQLQPNLSLGGLIDQSDQELPSNYQDTRNEPTLGIFASYAGTYDGREYTAKLSAAYNNENYNITRDVLTDTEAGTGSSSIASEGMQLEVVTELPSYQGIALTGVAKLNYKNSNRSGYTETSAVDFPVTYSSVEHNAVTNELNLYGEKKLANQWLGGGYIGLEHDLSNKISSYNATGEYINSVSLTPQVLKTTRYEAGLYSIYTLQPNQHIKLSLDYRDAPFLSESFTSTAMQFVTAF
;
A
#
# COMPACT_ATOMS: atom_id res chain seq x y z
N HIS A 1 -4.88 -46.42 12.69
CA HIS A 1 -3.82 -45.40 12.56
C HIS A 1 -4.37 -44.08 12.03
N GLY A 2 -5.28 -44.11 11.05
CA GLY A 2 -5.90 -42.90 10.50
C GLY A 2 -7.39 -43.13 10.23
N VAL A 3 -8.16 -42.02 10.15
CA VAL A 3 -9.59 -41.97 9.84
C VAL A 3 -9.87 -40.73 8.99
N SER A 4 -10.72 -40.85 7.95
CA SER A 4 -11.16 -39.71 7.14
C SER A 4 -12.00 -38.71 7.93
N GLY A 5 -12.19 -37.50 7.44
CA GLY A 5 -12.90 -36.44 8.13
C GLY A 5 -14.35 -36.75 8.46
N ASP A 6 -15.02 -37.55 7.66
CA ASP A 6 -16.39 -38.06 7.85
C ASP A 6 -16.47 -39.41 8.59
N GLY A 7 -15.31 -40.02 8.90
CA GLY A 7 -15.23 -41.32 9.54
C GLY A 7 -15.52 -42.55 8.65
N SER A 8 -15.76 -42.34 7.37
CA SER A 8 -16.15 -43.43 6.43
C SER A 8 -14.97 -44.34 6.04
N VAL A 9 -13.75 -43.84 6.07
CA VAL A 9 -12.52 -44.56 5.72
C VAL A 9 -11.61 -44.63 6.95
N ILE A 10 -11.32 -45.86 7.42
CA ILE A 10 -10.36 -46.11 8.50
C ILE A 10 -9.17 -46.85 7.90
N VAL A 11 -7.94 -46.47 8.26
CA VAL A 11 -6.72 -47.08 7.73
C VAL A 11 -5.80 -47.60 8.82
N GLY A 12 -5.02 -48.60 8.48
CA GLY A 12 -4.07 -49.24 9.39
C GLY A 12 -3.35 -50.38 8.71
N TRP A 13 -3.03 -51.39 9.50
CA TRP A 13 -2.37 -52.58 8.95
C TRP A 13 -2.82 -53.83 9.74
N SER A 14 -2.72 -54.99 9.08
CA SER A 14 -3.04 -56.30 9.67
C SER A 14 -1.97 -57.31 9.23
N GLY A 15 -1.58 -58.21 10.14
CA GLY A 15 -0.60 -59.24 9.85
C GLY A 15 -0.19 -59.99 11.12
N SER A 16 0.32 -61.20 10.95
CA SER A 16 0.77 -62.03 12.05
C SER A 16 2.14 -61.63 12.63
N THR A 17 2.95 -60.94 11.86
CA THR A 17 4.24 -60.38 12.27
C THR A 17 4.48 -59.02 11.61
N TYR A 18 5.37 -58.22 12.16
CA TYR A 18 5.72 -56.92 11.62
C TYR A 18 6.21 -56.98 10.15
N PHE A 19 6.99 -57.99 9.81
CA PHE A 19 7.53 -58.16 8.45
C PHE A 19 6.57 -58.76 7.44
N ASN A 20 5.36 -59.20 7.88
CA ASN A 20 4.27 -59.74 7.04
C ASN A 20 3.00 -58.90 7.11
N ALA A 21 3.07 -57.71 7.69
CA ALA A 21 1.94 -56.80 7.79
C ALA A 21 1.54 -56.26 6.41
N ARG A 22 0.26 -56.03 6.19
CA ARG A 22 -0.31 -55.38 5.01
C ARG A 22 -1.10 -54.17 5.45
N ALA A 23 -0.82 -53.05 4.81
CA ALA A 23 -1.66 -51.88 4.88
C ALA A 23 -3.10 -52.26 4.50
N CYS A 24 -4.08 -51.79 5.23
CA CYS A 24 -5.48 -52.05 4.95
C CYS A 24 -6.34 -50.79 5.13
N LYS A 25 -7.47 -50.75 4.43
CA LYS A 25 -8.55 -49.81 4.65
C LYS A 25 -9.80 -50.56 5.06
N TYR A 26 -10.60 -49.95 5.94
CA TYR A 26 -11.92 -50.40 6.35
C TYR A 26 -12.95 -49.38 5.89
N VAL A 27 -13.89 -49.83 5.07
CA VAL A 27 -14.96 -49.02 4.47
C VAL A 27 -16.23 -49.88 4.47
N ASP A 28 -17.35 -49.36 4.94
CA ASP A 28 -18.67 -49.99 4.91
C ASP A 28 -18.67 -51.44 5.40
N GLY A 29 -18.04 -51.68 6.55
CA GLY A 29 -17.98 -53.04 7.16
C GLY A 29 -16.94 -53.97 6.52
N THR A 30 -16.21 -53.56 5.51
CA THR A 30 -15.28 -54.40 4.76
C THR A 30 -13.82 -53.96 4.92
N MET A 31 -12.96 -54.87 5.35
CA MET A 31 -11.51 -54.66 5.43
C MET A 31 -10.85 -55.12 4.11
N THR A 32 -10.14 -54.21 3.45
CA THR A 32 -9.46 -54.49 2.17
C THR A 32 -7.95 -54.23 2.33
N SER A 33 -7.14 -55.20 1.91
CA SER A 33 -5.66 -55.01 1.85
C SER A 33 -5.29 -54.09 0.69
N LEU A 34 -4.36 -53.17 0.95
CA LEU A 34 -3.83 -52.25 -0.04
C LEU A 34 -2.64 -52.84 -0.83
N GLY A 35 -2.13 -54.01 -0.43
CA GLY A 35 -0.96 -54.63 -1.05
C GLY A 35 0.36 -54.02 -0.56
N THR A 36 1.38 -54.11 -1.42
CA THR A 36 2.73 -53.57 -1.21
C THR A 36 3.25 -52.95 -2.48
N LEU A 37 4.27 -52.13 -2.41
CA LEU A 37 5.07 -51.73 -3.56
C LEU A 37 5.76 -52.99 -4.18
N THR A 38 6.17 -52.85 -5.42
CA THR A 38 6.84 -53.94 -6.17
C THR A 38 8.05 -54.48 -5.41
N GLY A 39 8.10 -55.83 -5.19
CA GLY A 39 9.18 -56.48 -4.43
C GLY A 39 9.06 -56.36 -2.93
N GLY A 40 8.04 -55.68 -2.40
CA GLY A 40 7.84 -55.53 -0.96
C GLY A 40 7.21 -56.72 -0.27
N SER A 41 7.58 -56.95 0.99
CA SER A 41 7.00 -57.99 1.86
C SER A 41 6.12 -57.45 2.96
N TYR A 42 6.04 -56.13 3.17
CA TYR A 42 5.21 -55.46 4.19
C TYR A 42 4.75 -54.09 3.75
N SER A 43 3.67 -53.59 4.32
CA SER A 43 3.19 -52.24 4.21
C SER A 43 2.39 -51.77 5.43
N TYR A 44 2.41 -50.46 5.71
CA TYR A 44 1.72 -49.82 6.84
C TYR A 44 1.01 -48.57 6.34
N ALA A 45 -0.29 -48.45 6.52
CA ALA A 45 -1.02 -47.22 6.30
C ALA A 45 -1.05 -46.40 7.61
N ASN A 46 -0.51 -45.18 7.55
CA ASN A 46 -0.31 -44.31 8.70
C ASN A 46 -1.34 -43.16 8.73
N GLY A 47 -1.80 -42.71 7.58
CA GLY A 47 -2.74 -41.58 7.43
C GLY A 47 -3.64 -41.72 6.22
N VAL A 48 -4.70 -40.91 6.22
CA VAL A 48 -5.67 -40.80 5.13
C VAL A 48 -6.10 -39.33 5.04
N SER A 49 -6.34 -38.82 3.83
CA SER A 49 -6.89 -37.49 3.58
C SER A 49 -8.30 -37.33 4.18
N SER A 50 -8.71 -36.11 4.48
CA SER A 50 -10.02 -35.85 5.06
C SER A 50 -11.18 -36.31 4.20
N ASP A 51 -11.03 -36.26 2.87
CA ASP A 51 -12.00 -36.76 1.87
C ASP A 51 -11.95 -38.30 1.68
N GLY A 52 -10.98 -38.98 2.33
CA GLY A 52 -10.80 -40.44 2.22
C GLY A 52 -10.18 -40.92 0.90
N SER A 53 -9.84 -40.06 -0.01
CA SER A 53 -9.38 -40.41 -1.38
C SER A 53 -7.91 -40.85 -1.41
N VAL A 54 -7.05 -40.32 -0.53
CA VAL A 54 -5.62 -40.59 -0.50
C VAL A 54 -5.21 -41.23 0.81
N ILE A 55 -4.63 -42.44 0.74
CA ILE A 55 -4.05 -43.12 1.90
C ILE A 55 -2.53 -43.08 1.80
N VAL A 56 -1.86 -42.81 2.91
CA VAL A 56 -0.39 -42.64 2.94
C VAL A 56 0.24 -43.55 4.00
N GLY A 57 1.51 -43.89 3.79
CA GLY A 57 2.21 -44.73 4.70
C GLY A 57 3.61 -45.12 4.19
N ASN A 58 4.06 -46.32 4.54
CA ASN A 58 5.30 -46.86 4.00
C ASN A 58 5.16 -48.36 3.62
N SER A 59 5.91 -48.79 2.64
CA SER A 59 5.98 -50.17 2.17
C SER A 59 7.43 -50.56 1.86
N GLY A 60 7.75 -51.80 2.12
CA GLY A 60 8.93 -52.44 1.53
C GLY A 60 8.83 -52.37 0.01
N SER A 61 9.96 -52.28 -0.66
CA SER A 61 10.12 -52.39 -2.11
C SER A 61 11.43 -53.04 -2.47
N THR A 62 11.71 -53.22 -3.79
CA THR A 62 13.05 -53.71 -4.26
C THR A 62 14.19 -52.80 -3.81
N ASP A 63 13.92 -51.53 -3.62
CA ASP A 63 14.93 -50.51 -3.35
C ASP A 63 14.96 -50.05 -1.86
N GLY A 64 14.32 -50.78 -0.97
CA GLY A 64 14.18 -50.47 0.45
C GLY A 64 12.79 -50.02 0.87
N SER A 65 12.68 -49.42 2.05
CA SER A 65 11.39 -48.89 2.56
C SER A 65 11.08 -47.58 1.89
N ARG A 66 9.86 -47.44 1.32
CA ARG A 66 9.42 -46.22 0.63
C ARG A 66 8.11 -45.70 1.19
N ALA A 67 8.02 -44.42 1.40
CA ALA A 67 6.74 -43.75 1.55
C ALA A 67 5.88 -44.01 0.32
N PHE A 68 4.59 -44.21 0.53
CA PHE A 68 3.65 -44.40 -0.57
C PHE A 68 2.43 -43.50 -0.42
N LYS A 69 1.76 -43.26 -1.57
CA LYS A 69 0.36 -42.87 -1.65
C LYS A 69 -0.42 -43.99 -2.33
N TYR A 70 -1.65 -44.20 -1.86
CA TYR A 70 -2.60 -45.11 -2.46
C TYR A 70 -3.83 -44.34 -2.88
N VAL A 71 -4.12 -44.35 -4.17
CA VAL A 71 -5.21 -43.62 -4.83
C VAL A 71 -5.85 -44.57 -5.82
N ASP A 72 -7.15 -44.65 -5.90
CA ASP A 72 -7.92 -45.42 -6.90
C ASP A 72 -7.41 -46.86 -7.11
N GLY A 73 -7.10 -47.54 -6.02
CA GLY A 73 -6.64 -48.94 -6.08
C GLY A 73 -5.15 -49.10 -6.36
N THR A 74 -4.39 -48.04 -6.54
CA THR A 74 -2.98 -48.11 -6.94
C THR A 74 -2.06 -47.55 -5.85
N MET A 75 -1.06 -48.33 -5.42
CA MET A 75 -0.01 -47.91 -4.52
C MET A 75 1.19 -47.42 -5.30
N THR A 76 1.56 -46.17 -5.10
CA THR A 76 2.68 -45.50 -5.80
C THR A 76 3.73 -45.04 -4.78
N SER A 77 5.00 -45.31 -5.06
CA SER A 77 6.13 -44.82 -4.25
C SER A 77 6.28 -43.31 -4.39
N LEU A 78 6.57 -42.61 -3.29
CA LEU A 78 6.89 -41.18 -3.27
C LEU A 78 8.41 -40.93 -3.43
N GLY A 79 9.23 -41.99 -3.46
CA GLY A 79 10.69 -41.88 -3.53
C GLY A 79 11.32 -41.56 -2.18
N VAL A 80 12.50 -40.96 -2.25
CA VAL A 80 13.34 -40.52 -1.11
C VAL A 80 13.98 -39.18 -1.41
N LEU A 81 14.46 -38.50 -0.41
CA LEU A 81 15.33 -37.33 -0.58
C LEU A 81 16.69 -37.72 -1.18
N THR A 82 17.43 -36.77 -1.72
CA THR A 82 18.75 -37.00 -2.35
C THR A 82 19.67 -37.76 -1.41
N GLY A 83 20.22 -38.90 -1.91
CA GLY A 83 21.13 -39.78 -1.15
C GLY A 83 20.40 -40.66 -0.12
N GLY A 84 19.11 -40.61 -0.01
CA GLY A 84 18.33 -41.42 0.92
C GLY A 84 18.09 -42.85 0.43
N THR A 85 17.78 -43.74 1.37
CA THR A 85 17.48 -45.16 1.17
C THR A 85 16.14 -45.59 1.73
N SER A 86 15.49 -44.71 2.55
CA SER A 86 14.19 -44.98 3.16
C SER A 86 13.33 -43.71 3.31
N SER A 87 12.02 -43.89 3.30
CA SER A 87 11.07 -42.82 3.60
C SER A 87 9.78 -43.37 4.20
N VAL A 88 9.09 -42.53 4.97
CA VAL A 88 7.81 -42.84 5.61
C VAL A 88 6.90 -41.62 5.53
N ALA A 89 5.66 -41.80 5.05
CA ALA A 89 4.65 -40.77 5.10
C ALA A 89 3.75 -40.94 6.32
N PHE A 90 3.37 -39.87 7.00
CA PHE A 90 2.56 -39.88 8.22
C PHE A 90 1.19 -39.20 8.01
N GLY A 91 1.09 -38.15 7.23
CA GLY A 91 -0.13 -37.38 7.03
C GLY A 91 -0.31 -36.89 5.61
N ALA A 92 -1.56 -36.57 5.29
CA ALA A 92 -1.97 -35.94 4.05
C ALA A 92 -2.94 -34.79 4.33
N SER A 93 -2.92 -33.75 3.48
CA SER A 93 -3.91 -32.66 3.49
C SER A 93 -5.33 -33.17 3.22
N GLY A 94 -6.33 -32.32 3.36
CA GLY A 94 -7.73 -32.68 3.23
C GLY A 94 -8.08 -33.34 1.91
N ASP A 95 -7.46 -32.92 0.83
CA ASP A 95 -7.57 -33.41 -0.54
C ASP A 95 -6.44 -34.34 -0.96
N GLY A 96 -5.47 -34.58 -0.06
CA GLY A 96 -4.28 -35.41 -0.34
C GLY A 96 -3.25 -34.77 -1.26
N SER A 97 -3.36 -33.51 -1.59
CA SER A 97 -2.41 -32.79 -2.46
C SER A 97 -1.04 -32.60 -1.81
N VAL A 98 -1.02 -32.43 -0.47
CA VAL A 98 0.20 -32.31 0.35
C VAL A 98 0.36 -33.54 1.22
N ILE A 99 1.49 -34.26 1.09
CA ILE A 99 1.82 -35.43 1.92
C ILE A 99 3.10 -35.09 2.69
N VAL A 100 3.11 -35.46 3.99
CA VAL A 100 4.23 -35.17 4.89
C VAL A 100 4.76 -36.40 5.60
N GLY A 101 6.02 -36.36 5.96
CA GLY A 101 6.69 -37.47 6.63
C GLY A 101 8.16 -37.19 6.88
N TYR A 102 8.99 -38.24 6.81
CA TYR A 102 10.44 -38.10 6.82
C TYR A 102 11.08 -39.04 5.79
N SER A 103 12.26 -38.66 5.35
CA SER A 103 13.18 -39.48 4.56
C SER A 103 14.58 -39.33 5.12
N ASP A 104 15.36 -40.43 5.10
CA ASP A 104 16.80 -40.26 5.21
C ASP A 104 17.34 -39.51 3.98
N SER A 105 18.52 -38.93 4.13
CA SER A 105 19.24 -38.20 3.10
C SER A 105 20.74 -38.23 3.37
N THR A 106 21.56 -37.65 2.48
CA THR A 106 22.99 -37.44 2.74
C THR A 106 23.28 -36.73 4.05
N ASP A 107 22.39 -35.88 4.52
CA ASP A 107 22.55 -35.04 5.70
C ASP A 107 21.84 -35.59 6.95
N GLY A 108 21.30 -36.83 6.91
CA GLY A 108 20.54 -37.49 7.96
C GLY A 108 19.03 -37.45 7.71
N ASP A 109 18.24 -37.80 8.74
CA ASP A 109 16.77 -37.83 8.61
C ASP A 109 16.19 -36.44 8.48
N ARG A 110 15.37 -36.21 7.45
CA ARG A 110 14.73 -34.94 7.16
C ARG A 110 13.22 -35.09 7.04
N ALA A 111 12.50 -34.20 7.71
CA ALA A 111 11.11 -33.97 7.41
C ALA A 111 10.95 -33.58 5.94
N PHE A 112 9.94 -34.12 5.27
CA PHE A 112 9.62 -33.75 3.91
C PHE A 112 8.18 -33.30 3.75
N LYS A 113 7.93 -32.51 2.70
CA LYS A 113 6.66 -32.35 2.01
C LYS A 113 6.76 -32.96 0.61
N TYR A 114 5.67 -33.55 0.16
CA TYR A 114 5.53 -34.07 -1.18
C TYR A 114 4.31 -33.39 -1.83
N VAL A 115 4.58 -32.66 -2.92
CA VAL A 115 3.58 -31.89 -3.67
C VAL A 115 3.90 -32.07 -5.15
N ASP A 116 2.91 -32.28 -5.99
CA ASP A 116 3.02 -32.36 -7.46
C ASP A 116 4.14 -33.30 -7.95
N GLY A 117 4.28 -34.46 -7.33
CA GLY A 117 5.27 -35.44 -7.71
C GLY A 117 6.68 -35.20 -7.15
N THR A 118 6.91 -34.15 -6.40
CA THR A 118 8.21 -33.75 -5.88
C THR A 118 8.30 -33.85 -4.35
N MET A 119 9.33 -34.57 -3.86
CA MET A 119 9.66 -34.63 -2.43
C MET A 119 10.71 -33.56 -2.10
N THR A 120 10.38 -32.66 -1.18
CA THR A 120 11.25 -31.55 -0.76
C THR A 120 11.53 -31.65 0.74
N SER A 121 12.80 -31.47 1.14
CA SER A 121 13.20 -31.42 2.54
C SER A 121 12.71 -30.13 3.19
N LEU A 122 12.23 -30.21 4.44
CA LEU A 122 11.87 -29.06 5.28
C LEU A 122 13.05 -28.57 6.14
N GLY A 123 14.22 -29.20 6.02
CA GLY A 123 15.40 -28.85 6.80
C GLY A 123 15.31 -29.29 8.26
N VAL A 124 16.09 -28.62 9.11
CA VAL A 124 16.18 -28.84 10.57
C VAL A 124 16.23 -27.47 11.28
N LEU A 125 15.86 -27.45 12.55
CA LEU A 125 16.10 -26.28 13.40
C LEU A 125 17.60 -26.05 13.60
N THR A 126 18.01 -24.84 13.92
CA THR A 126 19.39 -24.44 14.12
C THR A 126 20.13 -25.41 15.05
N GLY A 127 21.27 -25.96 14.57
CA GLY A 127 22.08 -26.93 15.28
C GLY A 127 21.48 -28.34 15.36
N GLY A 128 20.37 -28.60 14.68
CA GLY A 128 19.76 -29.92 14.60
C GLY A 128 20.39 -30.82 13.56
N SER A 129 20.23 -32.14 13.74
CA SER A 129 20.72 -33.17 12.80
C SER A 129 19.61 -34.04 12.21
N TYR A 130 18.37 -33.89 12.68
CA TYR A 130 17.22 -34.65 12.20
C TYR A 130 15.91 -33.83 12.31
N SER A 131 14.92 -34.18 11.49
CA SER A 131 13.55 -33.66 11.59
C SER A 131 12.51 -34.66 11.07
N PHE A 132 11.28 -34.58 11.60
CA PHE A 132 10.15 -35.45 11.25
C PHE A 132 8.86 -34.62 11.20
N ALA A 133 8.20 -34.57 10.04
CA ALA A 133 6.87 -34.01 9.92
C ALA A 133 5.81 -35.05 10.31
N ARG A 134 4.87 -34.69 11.19
CA ARG A 134 3.88 -35.57 11.77
C ARG A 134 2.46 -35.31 11.34
N GLY A 135 2.17 -34.08 10.98
CA GLY A 135 0.83 -33.64 10.57
C GLY A 135 0.87 -32.48 9.60
N VAL A 136 -0.18 -32.34 8.85
CA VAL A 136 -0.44 -31.23 7.92
C VAL A 136 -1.90 -30.80 8.07
N SER A 137 -2.15 -29.48 7.96
CA SER A 137 -3.51 -28.95 7.99
C SER A 137 -4.32 -29.41 6.77
N SER A 138 -5.65 -29.30 6.86
CA SER A 138 -6.56 -29.74 5.80
C SER A 138 -6.32 -29.00 4.47
N ASP A 139 -5.94 -27.71 4.53
CA ASP A 139 -5.60 -26.88 3.39
C ASP A 139 -4.14 -27.07 2.90
N GLY A 140 -3.34 -27.89 3.57
CA GLY A 140 -1.94 -28.14 3.23
C GLY A 140 -0.97 -27.00 3.65
N SER A 141 -1.47 -25.90 4.23
CA SER A 141 -0.69 -24.69 4.50
C SER A 141 0.24 -24.79 5.72
N VAL A 142 -0.11 -25.62 6.70
CA VAL A 142 0.66 -25.76 7.95
C VAL A 142 1.12 -27.19 8.12
N ILE A 143 2.42 -27.38 8.30
CA ILE A 143 3.05 -28.67 8.61
C ILE A 143 3.62 -28.58 10.03
N VAL A 144 3.37 -29.58 10.84
CA VAL A 144 3.88 -29.68 12.21
C VAL A 144 4.69 -30.96 12.42
N GLY A 145 5.64 -30.86 13.31
CA GLY A 145 6.51 -31.98 13.61
C GLY A 145 7.49 -31.68 14.73
N TYR A 146 8.63 -32.38 14.73
CA TYR A 146 9.74 -32.10 15.63
C TYR A 146 11.09 -32.23 14.93
N SER A 147 12.06 -31.48 15.43
CA SER A 147 13.42 -31.44 14.94
C SER A 147 14.41 -31.42 16.11
N GLY A 148 15.58 -32.00 15.89
CA GLY A 148 16.75 -31.67 16.70
C GLY A 148 17.08 -30.19 16.62
N SER A 149 17.67 -29.67 17.68
CA SER A 149 18.23 -28.30 17.76
C SER A 149 19.42 -28.28 18.71
N THR A 150 20.09 -27.12 18.85
CA THR A 150 21.14 -26.92 19.86
C THR A 150 20.72 -27.29 21.29
N ASP A 151 19.43 -27.11 21.60
CA ASP A 151 18.84 -27.33 22.93
C ASP A 151 18.10 -28.66 23.07
N GLY A 152 18.32 -29.61 22.15
CA GLY A 152 17.65 -30.90 22.11
C GLY A 152 16.46 -30.93 21.12
N SER A 153 15.54 -31.89 21.29
CA SER A 153 14.38 -32.02 20.40
C SER A 153 13.33 -30.96 20.68
N ARG A 154 12.86 -30.28 19.63
CA ARG A 154 11.84 -29.23 19.68
C ARG A 154 10.74 -29.50 18.65
N ALA A 155 9.51 -29.14 18.99
CA ALA A 155 8.44 -29.05 18.02
C ALA A 155 8.74 -27.92 17.02
N PHE A 156 8.35 -28.11 15.76
CA PHE A 156 8.36 -27.07 14.74
C PHE A 156 7.00 -26.88 14.10
N ILE A 157 6.78 -25.69 13.57
CA ILE A 157 5.72 -25.35 12.64
C ILE A 157 6.41 -24.89 11.35
N TYR A 158 6.07 -25.54 10.24
CA TYR A 158 6.45 -25.09 8.90
C TYR A 158 5.18 -24.60 8.21
N ARG A 159 5.21 -23.39 7.72
CA ARG A 159 4.13 -22.82 6.91
C ARG A 159 4.44 -23.05 5.45
N ASN A 160 3.61 -23.88 4.80
CA ASN A 160 3.66 -24.08 3.36
C ASN A 160 2.84 -22.97 2.69
N VAL A 161 3.33 -21.74 2.78
CA VAL A 161 2.68 -20.63 2.11
C VAL A 161 2.98 -20.79 0.63
N MET A 162 1.98 -21.14 -0.14
CA MET A 162 2.03 -21.03 -1.58
C MET A 162 1.83 -19.55 -1.89
N LEU A 163 2.92 -18.83 -2.18
CA LEU A 163 2.82 -17.46 -2.62
C LEU A 163 2.27 -17.46 -4.04
N ASP A 164 1.03 -17.00 -4.22
CA ASP A 164 0.54 -16.69 -5.57
C ASP A 164 1.26 -15.45 -6.08
N VAL A 165 2.25 -15.67 -6.95
CA VAL A 165 3.08 -14.61 -7.52
C VAL A 165 2.24 -13.61 -8.32
N THR A 166 1.20 -14.07 -9.02
CA THR A 166 0.32 -13.22 -9.82
C THR A 166 -0.54 -12.33 -8.92
N ASN A 167 -1.19 -12.90 -7.91
CA ASN A 167 -1.99 -12.15 -6.96
C ASN A 167 -1.11 -11.21 -6.11
N THR A 168 0.07 -11.66 -5.69
CA THR A 168 1.03 -10.79 -4.99
C THR A 168 1.45 -9.61 -5.87
N THR A 169 1.77 -9.84 -7.14
CA THR A 169 2.12 -8.78 -8.09
C THR A 169 0.96 -7.80 -8.28
N THR A 170 -0.27 -8.29 -8.33
CA THR A 170 -1.49 -7.47 -8.41
C THR A 170 -1.65 -6.61 -7.15
N ALA A 171 -1.51 -7.19 -5.96
CA ALA A 171 -1.57 -6.46 -4.69
C ALA A 171 -0.50 -5.36 -4.61
N LEU A 172 0.73 -5.63 -5.07
CA LEU A 172 1.82 -4.65 -5.14
C LEU A 172 1.49 -3.50 -6.11
N ALA A 173 0.91 -3.81 -7.27
CA ALA A 173 0.51 -2.82 -8.26
C ALA A 173 -0.61 -1.92 -7.72
N THR A 174 -1.60 -2.49 -7.03
CA THR A 174 -2.68 -1.72 -6.37
C THR A 174 -2.11 -0.76 -5.33
N THR A 175 -1.24 -1.24 -4.43
CA THR A 175 -0.59 -0.38 -3.41
C THR A 175 0.22 0.75 -4.06
N GLY A 176 0.88 0.49 -5.19
CA GLY A 176 1.61 1.50 -5.96
C GLY A 176 0.71 2.52 -6.64
N SER A 177 -0.44 2.11 -7.19
CA SER A 177 -1.37 3.04 -7.83
C SER A 177 -2.04 3.99 -6.84
N GLN A 178 -2.38 3.51 -5.65
CA GLN A 178 -2.96 4.32 -4.58
C GLN A 178 -2.02 5.44 -4.09
N LEU A 179 -0.70 5.26 -4.19
CA LEU A 179 0.27 6.31 -3.87
C LEU A 179 0.09 7.55 -4.76
N HIS A 180 -0.38 7.38 -5.99
CA HIS A 180 -0.58 8.52 -6.90
C HIS A 180 -1.67 9.47 -6.43
N SER A 181 -2.79 8.95 -5.91
CA SER A 181 -3.83 9.77 -5.27
C SER A 181 -3.28 10.55 -4.09
N ILE A 182 -2.47 9.91 -3.24
CA ILE A 182 -1.84 10.57 -2.10
C ILE A 182 -0.91 11.71 -2.57
N LEU A 183 -0.10 11.48 -3.60
CA LEU A 183 0.79 12.50 -4.16
C LEU A 183 0.01 13.65 -4.81
N ASN A 184 -1.11 13.39 -5.53
CA ASN A 184 -2.00 14.42 -6.05
C ASN A 184 -2.54 15.30 -4.93
N TYR A 185 -3.01 14.67 -3.85
CA TYR A 185 -3.49 15.39 -2.68
C TYR A 185 -2.42 16.27 -2.05
N LYS A 186 -1.21 15.72 -1.81
CA LYS A 186 -0.08 16.51 -1.25
C LYS A 186 0.26 17.70 -2.13
N ASN A 187 0.24 17.54 -3.45
CA ASN A 187 0.40 18.65 -4.39
C ASN A 187 -0.70 19.71 -4.26
N ASN A 188 -1.95 19.30 -4.04
CA ASN A 188 -3.07 20.23 -3.81
C ASN A 188 -2.87 21.02 -2.51
N VAL A 189 -2.57 20.35 -1.39
CA VAL A 189 -2.31 20.99 -0.09
C VAL A 189 -1.14 21.97 -0.17
N LEU A 190 -0.03 21.59 -0.81
CA LEU A 190 1.10 22.50 -1.06
C LEU A 190 0.67 23.73 -1.86
N SER A 191 -0.09 23.53 -2.94
CA SER A 191 -0.58 24.66 -3.77
C SER A 191 -1.44 25.62 -2.96
N GLN A 192 -2.35 25.09 -2.12
CA GLN A 192 -3.20 25.90 -1.26
C GLN A 192 -2.37 26.67 -0.22
N SER A 193 -1.39 26.02 0.39
CA SER A 193 -0.49 26.63 1.36
C SER A 193 0.39 27.72 0.74
N LEU A 194 0.95 27.49 -0.46
CA LEU A 194 1.76 28.47 -1.19
C LEU A 194 0.92 29.68 -1.65
N ASN A 195 -0.35 29.49 -1.95
CA ASN A 195 -1.28 30.54 -2.34
C ASN A 195 -1.80 31.36 -1.16
N ALA A 196 -1.65 30.86 0.09
CA ALA A 196 -2.12 31.58 1.28
C ALA A 196 -1.50 32.97 1.35
N ASN A 197 -2.31 33.93 1.74
CA ASN A 197 -1.93 35.34 1.81
C ASN A 197 -2.77 36.06 2.88
N CYS A 198 -2.20 37.08 3.52
CA CYS A 198 -2.88 37.97 4.42
C CYS A 198 -2.32 39.38 4.20
N ASN A 199 -3.07 40.21 3.51
CA ASN A 199 -2.62 41.51 2.98
C ASN A 199 -3.48 42.70 3.41
N VAL A 200 -4.37 42.52 4.34
CA VAL A 200 -5.17 43.59 4.96
C VAL A 200 -4.50 43.94 6.29
N PHE A 201 -4.09 45.19 6.46
CA PHE A 201 -3.39 45.65 7.66
C PHE A 201 -4.12 46.82 8.29
N GLY A 202 -4.24 46.81 9.61
CA GLY A 202 -4.79 47.89 10.41
C GLY A 202 -3.69 48.78 11.01
N VAL A 203 -4.01 49.47 12.11
CA VAL A 203 -3.09 50.39 12.79
C VAL A 203 -1.89 49.64 13.39
N GLU A 204 -2.15 48.45 13.94
CA GLU A 204 -1.11 47.57 14.54
C GLU A 204 -0.29 46.82 13.51
N LYS A 205 -0.58 47.01 12.22
CA LYS A 205 0.13 46.36 11.09
C LYS A 205 0.07 44.83 11.11
N VAL A 206 -0.93 44.27 11.76
CA VAL A 206 -1.15 42.81 11.86
C VAL A 206 -2.34 42.43 11.00
N CYS A 207 -2.19 41.32 10.26
CA CYS A 207 -3.27 40.62 9.56
C CYS A 207 -3.39 39.20 10.10
N ALA A 208 -4.60 38.74 10.35
CA ALA A 208 -4.90 37.36 10.69
C ALA A 208 -6.03 36.83 9.81
N GLN A 209 -5.89 35.56 9.37
CA GLN A 209 -6.90 34.86 8.55
C GLN A 209 -7.09 33.46 9.11
N LEU A 210 -8.37 33.06 9.21
CA LEU A 210 -8.77 31.66 9.41
C LEU A 210 -9.52 31.21 8.17
N SER A 211 -9.14 30.07 7.62
CA SER A 211 -9.82 29.42 6.52
C SER A 211 -10.31 28.03 6.92
N LEU A 212 -11.55 27.73 6.61
CA LEU A 212 -12.12 26.38 6.66
C LEU A 212 -12.33 25.93 5.23
N ARG A 213 -11.82 24.77 4.85
CA ARG A 213 -11.88 24.24 3.49
C ARG A 213 -12.39 22.81 3.51
N GLN A 214 -13.20 22.50 2.52
CA GLN A 214 -13.63 21.16 2.17
C GLN A 214 -13.20 20.88 0.74
N ASP A 215 -12.32 19.92 0.55
CA ASP A 215 -11.88 19.46 -0.76
C ASP A 215 -12.61 18.15 -1.09
N SER A 216 -13.05 18.01 -2.32
CA SER A 216 -13.60 16.77 -2.88
C SER A 216 -12.73 16.38 -4.06
N ASP A 217 -12.30 15.15 -4.06
CA ASP A 217 -11.58 14.54 -5.15
C ASP A 217 -12.56 13.81 -6.08
N ASN A 218 -12.51 14.10 -7.37
CA ASN A 218 -13.37 13.47 -8.37
C ASN A 218 -12.51 12.48 -9.16
N HIS A 219 -12.75 11.19 -8.95
CA HIS A 219 -12.12 10.10 -9.70
C HIS A 219 -13.03 9.58 -10.81
N ASN A 220 -12.42 9.24 -11.94
CA ASN A 220 -13.10 8.53 -13.02
C ASN A 220 -12.76 7.04 -13.09
N ASP A 221 -11.91 6.53 -12.17
CA ASP A 221 -11.46 5.14 -12.17
C ASP A 221 -12.07 4.33 -11.00
N GLU A 222 -12.37 3.04 -11.26
CA GLU A 222 -13.00 2.09 -10.32
C GLU A 222 -12.11 1.74 -9.09
N LEU A 223 -10.84 2.18 -9.06
CA LEU A 223 -9.85 1.80 -8.03
C LEU A 223 -9.75 2.77 -6.86
N SER A 224 -10.43 3.90 -6.89
CA SER A 224 -10.40 4.89 -5.82
C SER A 224 -11.81 5.40 -5.48
N SER A 225 -12.12 5.50 -4.19
CA SER A 225 -13.35 6.13 -3.72
C SER A 225 -13.21 7.66 -3.75
N ASN A 226 -14.28 8.37 -4.13
CA ASN A 226 -14.35 9.83 -3.94
C ASN A 226 -14.10 10.15 -2.47
N SER A 227 -13.01 10.88 -2.17
CA SER A 227 -12.67 11.27 -0.82
C SER A 227 -13.04 12.72 -0.56
N ALA A 228 -13.72 12.95 0.55
CA ALA A 228 -13.96 14.30 1.07
C ALA A 228 -12.90 14.59 2.14
N GLN A 229 -12.30 15.77 2.06
CA GLN A 229 -11.20 16.16 2.95
C GLN A 229 -11.51 17.51 3.58
N SER A 230 -11.26 17.61 4.87
CA SER A 230 -11.44 18.85 5.62
C SER A 230 -10.09 19.46 5.95
N ALA A 231 -9.95 20.75 5.80
CA ALA A 231 -8.76 21.47 6.20
C ALA A 231 -9.10 22.79 6.89
N TYR A 232 -8.25 23.19 7.83
CA TYR A 232 -8.27 24.51 8.39
C TYR A 232 -6.88 25.14 8.34
N THR A 233 -6.84 26.38 7.83
CA THR A 233 -5.60 27.12 7.68
C THR A 233 -5.64 28.36 8.53
N LEU A 234 -4.64 28.56 9.34
CA LEU A 234 -4.39 29.80 10.08
C LEU A 234 -3.23 30.54 9.42
N VAL A 235 -3.45 31.80 9.04
CA VAL A 235 -2.43 32.66 8.43
C VAL A 235 -2.27 33.91 9.27
N GLY A 236 -1.02 34.30 9.52
CA GLY A 236 -0.68 35.55 10.17
C GLY A 236 0.35 36.32 9.34
N ALA A 237 0.22 37.66 9.28
CA ALA A 237 1.21 38.51 8.64
C ALA A 237 1.42 39.80 9.40
N TYR A 238 2.63 40.36 9.25
CA TYR A 238 3.03 41.64 9.83
C TYR A 238 3.61 42.53 8.72
N GLN A 239 3.13 43.78 8.67
CA GLN A 239 3.62 44.79 7.73
C GLN A 239 4.85 45.49 8.29
N LEU A 240 6.04 45.08 7.82
CA LEU A 240 7.33 45.68 8.25
C LEU A 240 7.48 47.11 7.75
N GLN A 241 7.12 47.34 6.49
CA GLN A 241 7.13 48.64 5.80
C GLN A 241 5.83 48.78 5.01
N PRO A 242 5.43 49.99 4.60
CA PRO A 242 4.20 50.19 3.83
C PRO A 242 4.08 49.28 2.59
N ASN A 243 5.21 48.88 2.04
CA ASN A 243 5.29 48.03 0.85
C ASN A 243 5.86 46.64 1.07
N LEU A 244 6.18 46.25 2.32
CA LEU A 244 6.77 44.95 2.62
C LEU A 244 6.05 44.30 3.82
N SER A 245 5.56 43.08 3.63
CA SER A 245 5.00 42.26 4.70
C SER A 245 5.66 40.87 4.74
N LEU A 246 5.69 40.30 5.94
CA LEU A 246 6.11 38.91 6.18
C LEU A 246 4.98 38.18 6.88
N GLY A 247 4.78 36.92 6.53
CA GLY A 247 3.77 36.08 7.14
C GLY A 247 4.15 34.62 7.23
N GLY A 248 3.33 33.90 7.95
CA GLY A 248 3.42 32.45 8.09
C GLY A 248 2.04 31.84 8.18
N LEU A 249 2.00 30.54 7.97
CA LEU A 249 0.77 29.75 8.03
C LEU A 249 0.97 28.39 8.68
N ILE A 250 -0.12 27.87 9.19
CA ILE A 250 -0.29 26.47 9.59
C ILE A 250 -1.55 25.98 8.88
N ASP A 251 -1.42 24.92 8.07
CA ASP A 251 -2.53 24.25 7.42
C ASP A 251 -2.64 22.84 7.96
N GLN A 252 -3.75 22.56 8.64
CA GLN A 252 -4.06 21.23 9.12
C GLN A 252 -5.13 20.63 8.20
N SER A 253 -4.76 19.62 7.46
CA SER A 253 -5.64 18.90 6.56
C SER A 253 -5.78 17.44 7.01
N ASP A 254 -7.00 16.92 6.90
CA ASP A 254 -7.33 15.53 7.19
C ASP A 254 -7.72 14.84 5.88
N GLN A 255 -6.88 13.91 5.44
CA GLN A 255 -7.06 13.18 4.20
C GLN A 255 -7.76 11.84 4.47
N GLU A 256 -8.84 11.54 3.77
CA GLU A 256 -9.36 10.20 3.69
C GLU A 256 -8.40 9.35 2.83
N LEU A 257 -7.71 8.43 3.50
CA LEU A 257 -6.68 7.60 2.88
C LEU A 257 -7.28 6.34 2.27
N PRO A 258 -6.67 5.79 1.20
CA PRO A 258 -6.95 4.42 0.76
C PRO A 258 -6.77 3.43 1.92
N SER A 259 -7.54 2.34 1.91
CA SER A 259 -7.57 1.34 3.00
C SER A 259 -6.19 0.76 3.37
N ASN A 260 -5.26 0.80 2.43
CA ASN A 260 -3.88 0.30 2.57
C ASN A 260 -2.94 1.26 3.30
N TYR A 261 -3.34 2.52 3.45
CA TYR A 261 -2.54 3.56 4.05
C TYR A 261 -3.21 4.04 5.33
N GLN A 262 -2.45 4.04 6.41
CA GLN A 262 -2.88 4.57 7.70
C GLN A 262 -1.90 5.64 8.14
N ASP A 263 -2.38 6.86 8.31
CA ASP A 263 -1.60 7.94 8.89
C ASP A 263 -1.32 7.63 10.38
N THR A 264 -0.07 7.77 10.77
CA THR A 264 0.35 7.58 12.17
C THR A 264 0.52 8.89 12.92
N ARG A 265 0.66 10.01 12.17
CA ARG A 265 0.77 11.37 12.70
C ARG A 265 0.29 12.35 11.63
N ASN A 266 -0.85 12.95 11.84
CA ASN A 266 -1.38 14.02 10.98
C ASN A 266 -0.65 15.34 11.33
N GLU A 267 0.54 15.54 10.74
CA GLU A 267 1.36 16.72 10.96
C GLU A 267 0.89 17.88 10.07
N PRO A 268 0.81 19.12 10.60
CA PRO A 268 0.39 20.27 9.81
C PRO A 268 1.40 20.64 8.74
N THR A 269 0.93 21.20 7.64
CA THR A 269 1.78 21.91 6.68
C THR A 269 2.15 23.28 7.25
N LEU A 270 3.42 23.57 7.31
CA LEU A 270 3.96 24.86 7.75
C LEU A 270 4.39 25.68 6.54
N GLY A 271 4.08 26.96 6.52
CA GLY A 271 4.52 27.84 5.44
C GLY A 271 4.91 29.23 5.91
N ILE A 272 5.70 29.88 5.08
CA ILE A 272 6.13 31.25 5.27
C ILE A 272 6.02 32.01 3.94
N PHE A 273 5.82 33.31 4.00
CA PHE A 273 5.81 34.15 2.83
C PHE A 273 6.30 35.57 3.12
N ALA A 274 6.80 36.22 2.04
CA ALA A 274 7.12 37.65 2.00
C ALA A 274 6.42 38.27 0.81
N SER A 275 5.77 39.41 0.99
CA SER A 275 5.08 40.15 -0.08
C SER A 275 5.62 41.57 -0.17
N TYR A 276 5.93 42.00 -1.39
CA TYR A 276 6.38 43.35 -1.72
C TYR A 276 5.43 43.99 -2.73
N ALA A 277 4.89 45.15 -2.36
CA ALA A 277 4.09 46.00 -3.28
C ALA A 277 4.94 47.10 -3.89
N GLY A 278 4.83 47.34 -5.20
CA GLY A 278 5.59 48.32 -5.89
C GLY A 278 4.83 48.89 -7.09
N THR A 279 5.46 49.87 -7.78
CA THR A 279 4.94 50.43 -9.04
C THR A 279 6.00 50.29 -10.12
N TYR A 280 5.60 49.87 -11.30
CA TYR A 280 6.45 49.80 -12.49
C TYR A 280 5.66 50.31 -13.67
N ASP A 281 6.24 51.27 -14.40
CA ASP A 281 5.62 51.94 -15.55
C ASP A 281 4.17 52.45 -15.24
N GLY A 282 4.01 53.01 -14.02
CA GLY A 282 2.75 53.58 -13.57
C GLY A 282 1.67 52.56 -13.17
N ARG A 283 1.98 51.27 -13.15
CA ARG A 283 1.09 50.18 -12.71
C ARG A 283 1.53 49.63 -11.38
N GLU A 284 0.57 49.37 -10.53
CA GLU A 284 0.81 48.67 -9.25
C GLU A 284 1.01 47.18 -9.49
N TYR A 285 1.95 46.60 -8.74
CA TYR A 285 2.17 45.17 -8.68
C TYR A 285 2.48 44.74 -7.26
N THR A 286 2.17 43.46 -6.97
CA THR A 286 2.61 42.76 -5.77
C THR A 286 3.42 41.54 -6.17
N ALA A 287 4.63 41.42 -5.63
CA ALA A 287 5.44 40.21 -5.77
C ALA A 287 5.44 39.44 -4.42
N LYS A 288 5.12 38.16 -4.42
CA LYS A 288 5.14 37.30 -3.23
C LYS A 288 6.07 36.12 -3.45
N LEU A 289 6.94 35.86 -2.49
CA LEU A 289 7.71 34.64 -2.37
C LEU A 289 7.17 33.84 -1.21
N SER A 290 6.82 32.58 -1.44
CA SER A 290 6.33 31.68 -0.40
C SER A 290 7.05 30.34 -0.43
N ALA A 291 7.11 29.69 0.74
CA ALA A 291 7.61 28.33 0.88
C ALA A 291 6.72 27.58 1.90
N ALA A 292 6.52 26.29 1.63
CA ALA A 292 5.75 25.42 2.51
C ALA A 292 6.40 24.03 2.61
N TYR A 293 6.19 23.37 3.76
CA TYR A 293 6.74 22.06 4.08
C TYR A 293 5.76 21.25 4.92
N ASN A 294 5.67 19.96 4.62
CA ASN A 294 4.94 18.95 5.39
C ASN A 294 5.73 17.63 5.39
N ASN A 295 5.63 16.85 6.47
CA ASN A 295 6.19 15.50 6.54
C ASN A 295 5.28 14.62 7.37
N GLU A 296 4.67 13.63 6.77
CA GLU A 296 3.74 12.70 7.41
C GLU A 296 4.25 11.27 7.35
N ASN A 297 3.91 10.49 8.38
CA ASN A 297 4.31 9.09 8.49
C ASN A 297 3.09 8.18 8.30
N TYR A 298 3.27 7.14 7.50
CA TYR A 298 2.23 6.18 7.13
C TYR A 298 2.65 4.76 7.47
N ASN A 299 1.71 3.98 8.00
CA ASN A 299 1.77 2.53 7.93
C ASN A 299 1.07 2.10 6.63
N ILE A 300 1.76 1.28 5.86
CA ILE A 300 1.28 0.83 4.56
C ILE A 300 1.16 -0.68 4.62
N THR A 301 -0.05 -1.19 4.38
CA THR A 301 -0.35 -2.62 4.40
C THR A 301 -0.71 -3.08 2.98
N ARG A 302 -0.05 -4.10 2.50
CA ARG A 302 -0.34 -4.71 1.21
C ARG A 302 -1.70 -5.41 1.25
N ASP A 303 -2.50 -5.28 0.19
CA ASP A 303 -3.77 -5.99 0.04
C ASP A 303 -3.59 -7.50 0.14
N VAL A 304 -4.53 -8.16 0.80
CA VAL A 304 -4.61 -9.62 0.88
C VAL A 304 -5.53 -10.12 -0.24
N LEU A 305 -4.94 -10.81 -1.19
CA LEU A 305 -5.65 -11.58 -2.22
C LEU A 305 -5.52 -13.07 -1.90
N THR A 306 -6.19 -13.92 -2.68
CA THR A 306 -6.09 -15.38 -2.51
C THR A 306 -4.63 -15.82 -2.55
N ASP A 307 -4.20 -16.57 -1.56
CA ASP A 307 -2.84 -17.10 -1.41
C ASP A 307 -1.74 -16.01 -1.40
N THR A 308 -2.04 -14.84 -0.81
CA THR A 308 -1.07 -13.77 -0.55
C THR A 308 -0.99 -13.43 0.93
N GLU A 309 0.08 -12.73 1.31
CA GLU A 309 0.29 -12.26 2.69
C GLU A 309 0.03 -10.76 2.81
N ALA A 310 -0.46 -10.34 3.98
CA ALA A 310 -0.56 -8.94 4.37
C ALA A 310 0.77 -8.45 4.94
N GLY A 311 1.66 -7.94 4.11
CA GLY A 311 2.86 -7.27 4.59
C GLY A 311 2.57 -5.84 5.02
N THR A 312 3.08 -5.41 6.18
CA THR A 312 2.96 -4.04 6.66
C THR A 312 4.34 -3.44 6.91
N GLY A 313 4.55 -2.22 6.46
CA GLY A 313 5.76 -1.44 6.71
C GLY A 313 5.42 0.02 6.96
N SER A 314 6.41 0.79 7.42
CA SER A 314 6.26 2.22 7.70
C SER A 314 7.08 3.04 6.72
N SER A 315 6.52 4.13 6.23
CA SER A 315 7.16 5.07 5.33
C SER A 315 6.75 6.50 5.68
N SER A 316 7.57 7.48 5.29
CA SER A 316 7.22 8.90 5.38
C SER A 316 7.03 9.50 3.99
N ILE A 317 6.15 10.50 3.89
CA ILE A 317 6.01 11.35 2.71
C ILE A 317 6.33 12.77 3.13
N ALA A 318 7.50 13.25 2.68
CA ALA A 318 7.91 14.63 2.84
C ALA A 318 7.53 15.41 1.59
N SER A 319 6.90 16.56 1.77
CA SER A 319 6.47 17.44 0.68
C SER A 319 6.93 18.87 0.95
N GLU A 320 7.53 19.50 -0.03
CA GLU A 320 8.02 20.86 0.04
C GLU A 320 7.69 21.64 -1.24
N GLY A 321 7.50 22.93 -1.10
CA GLY A 321 7.22 23.79 -2.24
C GLY A 321 7.72 25.20 -2.05
N MET A 322 7.99 25.85 -3.18
CA MET A 322 8.31 27.28 -3.28
C MET A 322 7.50 27.89 -4.41
N GLN A 323 7.07 29.13 -4.23
CA GLN A 323 6.32 29.88 -5.24
C GLN A 323 6.82 31.32 -5.31
N LEU A 324 7.05 31.77 -6.53
CA LEU A 324 7.12 33.19 -6.86
C LEU A 324 5.81 33.59 -7.55
N GLU A 325 5.09 34.56 -7.01
CA GLU A 325 3.85 35.09 -7.54
C GLU A 325 3.99 36.57 -7.84
N VAL A 326 3.48 36.99 -8.97
CA VAL A 326 3.36 38.41 -9.34
C VAL A 326 1.91 38.70 -9.71
N VAL A 327 1.33 39.66 -9.01
CA VAL A 327 -0.05 40.14 -9.19
C VAL A 327 0.01 41.56 -9.75
N THR A 328 -0.81 41.87 -10.77
CA THR A 328 -0.90 43.22 -11.34
C THR A 328 -2.35 43.52 -11.73
N GLU A 329 -2.73 44.78 -11.53
CA GLU A 329 -4.04 45.26 -11.99
C GLU A 329 -4.00 45.46 -13.53
N LEU A 330 -5.08 45.04 -14.16
CA LEU A 330 -5.33 45.22 -15.59
C LEU A 330 -6.41 46.27 -15.82
N PRO A 331 -6.52 46.85 -17.02
CA PRO A 331 -7.61 47.75 -17.34
C PRO A 331 -8.97 47.10 -17.09
N SER A 332 -9.85 47.80 -16.38
CA SER A 332 -11.21 47.30 -16.12
C SER A 332 -12.03 47.19 -17.41
N TYR A 333 -12.89 46.19 -17.46
CA TYR A 333 -13.78 45.96 -18.59
C TYR A 333 -15.23 45.96 -18.13
N GLN A 334 -16.07 46.81 -18.67
CA GLN A 334 -17.50 46.90 -18.36
C GLN A 334 -17.83 47.00 -16.86
N GLY A 335 -17.01 47.71 -16.07
CA GLY A 335 -17.18 47.85 -14.63
C GLY A 335 -16.77 46.64 -13.83
N ILE A 336 -16.05 45.66 -14.44
CA ILE A 336 -15.35 44.57 -13.80
C ILE A 336 -13.89 44.95 -13.62
N ALA A 337 -13.39 44.95 -12.40
CA ALA A 337 -11.96 45.08 -12.12
C ALA A 337 -11.25 43.79 -12.54
N LEU A 338 -10.18 43.88 -13.29
CA LEU A 338 -9.41 42.73 -13.78
C LEU A 338 -8.05 42.70 -13.10
N THR A 339 -7.62 41.50 -12.70
CA THR A 339 -6.29 41.29 -12.10
C THR A 339 -5.63 40.09 -12.77
N GLY A 340 -4.40 40.28 -13.25
CA GLY A 340 -3.55 39.22 -13.78
C GLY A 340 -2.62 38.69 -12.70
N VAL A 341 -2.48 37.38 -12.63
CA VAL A 341 -1.56 36.69 -11.72
C VAL A 341 -0.69 35.74 -12.50
N ALA A 342 0.62 35.85 -12.30
CA ALA A 342 1.60 34.92 -12.86
C ALA A 342 2.38 34.27 -11.71
N LYS A 343 2.54 32.94 -11.78
CA LYS A 343 3.25 32.18 -10.75
C LYS A 343 4.30 31.27 -11.38
N LEU A 344 5.38 31.07 -10.64
CA LEU A 344 6.37 30.03 -10.88
C LEU A 344 6.43 29.16 -9.63
N ASN A 345 6.11 27.89 -9.77
CA ASN A 345 6.03 26.96 -8.67
C ASN A 345 7.12 25.89 -8.79
N TYR A 346 7.76 25.58 -7.69
CA TYR A 346 8.55 24.36 -7.46
C TYR A 346 7.85 23.54 -6.40
N LYS A 347 7.64 22.25 -6.66
CA LYS A 347 7.03 21.29 -5.73
C LYS A 347 7.83 20.01 -5.78
N ASN A 348 8.12 19.46 -4.61
CA ASN A 348 8.77 18.17 -4.46
C ASN A 348 8.05 17.35 -3.39
N SER A 349 7.73 16.11 -3.68
CA SER A 349 7.18 15.14 -2.74
C SER A 349 7.98 13.85 -2.82
N ASN A 350 8.45 13.37 -1.68
CA ASN A 350 9.29 12.18 -1.60
C ASN A 350 8.71 11.21 -0.57
N ARG A 351 8.29 10.03 -1.05
CA ARG A 351 7.98 8.89 -0.19
C ARG A 351 9.25 8.07 0.04
N SER A 352 9.65 7.91 1.30
CA SER A 352 10.83 7.12 1.66
C SER A 352 10.63 5.63 1.35
N GLY A 353 11.70 4.92 0.95
CA GLY A 353 11.67 3.47 0.79
C GLY A 353 11.43 2.77 2.13
N TYR A 354 10.85 1.56 2.10
CA TYR A 354 10.63 0.74 3.29
C TYR A 354 10.64 -0.74 2.96
N THR A 355 10.79 -1.57 3.99
CA THR A 355 10.62 -3.02 3.91
C THR A 355 9.52 -3.43 4.87
N GLU A 356 8.68 -4.37 4.47
CA GLU A 356 7.67 -4.96 5.34
C GLU A 356 8.32 -5.63 6.54
N THR A 357 7.81 -5.36 7.75
CA THR A 357 8.42 -5.82 9.01
C THR A 357 7.45 -6.63 9.88
N SER A 358 6.16 -6.63 9.56
CA SER A 358 5.18 -7.47 10.28
C SER A 358 5.32 -8.93 9.83
N ALA A 359 4.94 -9.85 10.71
CA ALA A 359 5.06 -11.31 10.60
C ALA A 359 4.60 -11.88 9.24
N VAL A 360 5.42 -11.68 8.21
CA VAL A 360 5.27 -12.23 6.87
C VAL A 360 6.47 -13.10 6.56
N ASP A 361 6.21 -14.21 5.87
CA ASP A 361 7.28 -15.13 5.46
C ASP A 361 8.03 -14.60 4.23
N PHE A 362 7.38 -13.74 3.42
CA PHE A 362 7.94 -13.14 2.20
C PHE A 362 7.84 -11.60 2.21
N PRO A 363 8.69 -10.92 3.00
CA PRO A 363 8.67 -9.47 3.08
C PRO A 363 9.08 -8.83 1.74
N VAL A 364 8.40 -7.75 1.39
CA VAL A 364 8.68 -6.95 0.21
C VAL A 364 9.38 -5.67 0.59
N THR A 365 10.39 -5.30 -0.21
CA THR A 365 11.09 -4.02 -0.11
C THR A 365 10.64 -3.09 -1.23
N TYR A 366 10.31 -1.87 -0.85
CA TYR A 366 9.81 -0.81 -1.74
C TYR A 366 10.84 0.30 -1.86
N SER A 367 11.14 0.72 -3.09
CA SER A 367 12.02 1.86 -3.33
C SER A 367 11.37 3.18 -2.88
N SER A 368 12.18 4.23 -2.67
CA SER A 368 11.67 5.60 -2.57
C SER A 368 10.99 6.02 -3.88
N VAL A 369 9.99 6.90 -3.78
CA VAL A 369 9.32 7.52 -4.93
C VAL A 369 9.41 9.02 -4.75
N GLU A 370 10.07 9.70 -5.69
CA GLU A 370 10.23 11.15 -5.72
C GLU A 370 9.43 11.73 -6.89
N HIS A 371 8.63 12.73 -6.61
CA HIS A 371 7.92 13.55 -7.59
C HIS A 371 8.41 14.99 -7.50
N ASN A 372 9.00 15.49 -8.56
CA ASN A 372 9.55 16.84 -8.66
C ASN A 372 8.93 17.57 -9.85
N ALA A 373 8.28 18.71 -9.59
CA ALA A 373 7.62 19.50 -10.62
C ALA A 373 8.01 20.97 -10.52
N VAL A 374 8.27 21.58 -11.70
CA VAL A 374 8.37 23.02 -11.89
C VAL A 374 7.26 23.42 -12.84
N THR A 375 6.38 24.33 -12.41
CA THR A 375 5.23 24.75 -13.21
C THR A 375 5.15 26.28 -13.30
N ASN A 376 4.62 26.78 -14.40
CA ASN A 376 4.14 28.15 -14.51
C ASN A 376 2.60 28.14 -14.46
N GLU A 377 2.03 29.18 -13.85
CA GLU A 377 0.58 29.34 -13.69
C GLU A 377 0.20 30.76 -14.06
N LEU A 378 -0.84 30.93 -14.87
CA LEU A 378 -1.38 32.20 -15.29
C LEU A 378 -2.86 32.26 -14.98
N ASN A 379 -3.29 33.22 -14.16
CA ASN A 379 -4.68 33.39 -13.75
C ASN A 379 -5.18 34.79 -14.10
N LEU A 380 -6.42 34.84 -14.54
CA LEU A 380 -7.15 36.09 -14.77
C LEU A 380 -8.34 36.14 -13.82
N TYR A 381 -8.36 37.09 -12.92
CA TYR A 381 -9.43 37.38 -11.98
C TYR A 381 -10.30 38.52 -12.49
N GLY A 382 -11.60 38.43 -12.22
CA GLY A 382 -12.56 39.48 -12.45
C GLY A 382 -13.43 39.71 -11.23
N GLU A 383 -13.55 40.96 -10.77
CA GLU A 383 -14.31 41.35 -9.59
C GLU A 383 -15.30 42.46 -9.90
N LYS A 384 -16.48 42.40 -9.28
CA LYS A 384 -17.51 43.41 -9.40
C LYS A 384 -18.20 43.65 -8.07
N LYS A 385 -18.36 44.90 -7.70
CA LYS A 385 -19.16 45.30 -6.54
C LYS A 385 -20.65 45.03 -6.83
N LEU A 386 -21.24 44.15 -6.06
CA LEU A 386 -22.67 43.77 -6.19
C LEU A 386 -23.60 44.63 -5.34
N ALA A 387 -23.14 45.00 -4.12
CA ALA A 387 -23.80 45.86 -3.16
C ALA A 387 -22.80 46.58 -2.27
N ASN A 388 -23.24 47.44 -1.35
CA ASN A 388 -22.33 48.22 -0.53
C ASN A 388 -21.28 47.40 0.25
N GLN A 389 -21.68 46.23 0.72
CA GLN A 389 -20.82 45.31 1.50
C GLN A 389 -20.46 44.02 0.76
N TRP A 390 -20.97 43.84 -0.47
CA TRP A 390 -20.79 42.62 -1.24
C TRP A 390 -19.95 42.85 -2.50
N LEU A 391 -18.92 42.04 -2.67
CA LEU A 391 -18.14 41.90 -3.89
C LEU A 391 -18.27 40.47 -4.38
N GLY A 392 -18.53 40.29 -5.65
CA GLY A 392 -18.52 39.00 -6.32
C GLY A 392 -17.37 38.93 -7.30
N GLY A 393 -16.75 37.80 -7.42
CA GLY A 393 -15.62 37.57 -8.31
C GLY A 393 -15.51 36.14 -8.79
N GLY A 394 -14.62 35.95 -9.73
CA GLY A 394 -14.25 34.65 -10.23
C GLY A 394 -12.92 34.71 -10.95
N TYR A 395 -12.38 33.57 -11.26
CA TYR A 395 -11.13 33.47 -12.03
C TYR A 395 -11.13 32.25 -12.95
N ILE A 396 -10.29 32.32 -13.94
CA ILE A 396 -9.88 31.20 -14.78
C ILE A 396 -8.36 31.17 -14.83
N GLY A 397 -7.79 29.98 -14.86
CA GLY A 397 -6.35 29.80 -14.83
C GLY A 397 -5.87 28.62 -15.63
N LEU A 398 -4.59 28.66 -15.90
CA LEU A 398 -3.85 27.63 -16.63
C LEU A 398 -2.52 27.40 -15.93
N GLU A 399 -2.29 26.16 -15.47
CA GLU A 399 -0.99 25.70 -15.00
C GLU A 399 -0.33 24.82 -16.08
N HIS A 400 0.95 25.05 -16.36
CA HIS A 400 1.70 24.30 -17.36
C HIS A 400 3.04 23.81 -16.79
N ASP A 401 3.37 22.53 -17.03
CA ASP A 401 4.62 21.93 -16.59
C ASP A 401 5.80 22.41 -17.44
N LEU A 402 6.77 23.06 -16.80
CA LEU A 402 8.10 23.31 -17.35
C LEU A 402 9.00 22.09 -17.17
N SER A 403 8.83 21.38 -16.08
CA SER A 403 9.44 20.08 -15.79
C SER A 403 8.53 19.32 -14.84
N ASN A 404 8.31 18.04 -15.12
CA ASN A 404 7.57 17.14 -14.23
C ASN A 404 8.23 15.77 -14.30
N LYS A 405 8.83 15.35 -13.20
CA LYS A 405 9.57 14.09 -13.11
C LYS A 405 9.07 13.30 -11.91
N ILE A 406 8.75 12.04 -12.14
CA ILE A 406 8.42 11.10 -11.10
C ILE A 406 9.27 9.83 -11.27
N SER A 407 9.83 9.33 -10.17
CA SER A 407 10.55 8.07 -10.18
C SER A 407 9.59 6.89 -10.21
N SER A 408 10.06 5.74 -10.69
CA SER A 408 9.27 4.50 -10.67
C SER A 408 9.08 4.00 -9.25
N TYR A 409 7.87 3.55 -8.95
CA TYR A 409 7.58 2.71 -7.79
C TYR A 409 8.10 1.31 -8.08
N ASN A 410 9.08 0.86 -7.31
CA ASN A 410 9.63 -0.50 -7.43
C ASN A 410 9.37 -1.26 -6.14
N ALA A 411 8.91 -2.50 -6.29
CA ALA A 411 8.72 -3.45 -5.21
C ALA A 411 9.47 -4.74 -5.54
N THR A 412 10.27 -5.24 -4.61
CA THR A 412 11.09 -6.45 -4.77
C THR A 412 10.96 -7.35 -3.56
N GLY A 413 10.88 -8.66 -3.75
CA GLY A 413 10.83 -9.66 -2.70
C GLY A 413 11.50 -10.96 -3.14
N GLU A 414 11.74 -11.86 -2.19
CA GLU A 414 12.18 -13.21 -2.49
C GLU A 414 11.08 -13.94 -3.26
N TYR A 415 11.41 -14.64 -4.31
CA TYR A 415 10.48 -15.38 -5.19
C TYR A 415 9.48 -14.52 -5.99
N ILE A 416 9.52 -13.19 -5.89
CA ILE A 416 8.66 -12.29 -6.65
C ILE A 416 9.50 -11.58 -7.69
N ASN A 417 9.08 -11.59 -8.96
CA ASN A 417 9.65 -10.72 -9.97
C ASN A 417 9.46 -9.27 -9.52
N SER A 418 10.47 -8.43 -9.73
CA SER A 418 10.36 -7.01 -9.42
C SER A 418 9.16 -6.40 -10.13
N VAL A 419 8.27 -5.78 -9.37
CA VAL A 419 7.19 -4.94 -9.90
C VAL A 419 7.72 -3.53 -10.05
N SER A 420 7.60 -2.97 -11.24
CA SER A 420 7.99 -1.59 -11.51
C SER A 420 6.82 -0.86 -12.17
N LEU A 421 6.33 0.18 -11.50
CA LEU A 421 5.28 1.05 -12.01
C LEU A 421 5.86 2.45 -12.16
N THR A 422 5.82 2.98 -13.39
CA THR A 422 6.19 4.37 -13.65
C THR A 422 4.92 5.15 -13.89
N PRO A 423 4.55 6.05 -12.96
CA PRO A 423 3.40 6.92 -13.17
C PRO A 423 3.59 7.77 -14.40
N GLN A 424 2.54 7.93 -15.17
CA GLN A 424 2.53 8.88 -16.26
C GLN A 424 1.88 10.17 -15.82
N VAL A 425 2.51 11.29 -16.11
CA VAL A 425 1.87 12.61 -16.03
C VAL A 425 0.86 12.69 -17.15
N LEU A 426 -0.41 12.61 -16.83
CA LEU A 426 -1.48 12.59 -17.83
C LEU A 426 -1.80 13.98 -18.37
N LYS A 427 -1.62 15.02 -17.55
CA LYS A 427 -1.94 16.40 -17.87
C LYS A 427 -0.73 17.31 -17.62
N THR A 428 -0.03 17.68 -18.67
CA THR A 428 1.05 18.67 -18.61
C THR A 428 0.52 20.11 -18.57
N THR A 429 -0.71 20.30 -19.01
CA THR A 429 -1.45 21.55 -18.92
C THR A 429 -2.76 21.30 -18.20
N ARG A 430 -2.98 22.02 -17.13
CA ARG A 430 -4.11 21.87 -16.21
C ARG A 430 -4.91 23.17 -16.14
N TYR A 431 -6.22 23.04 -16.06
CA TYR A 431 -7.12 24.16 -15.94
C TYR A 431 -7.55 24.34 -14.49
N GLU A 432 -7.74 25.59 -14.12
CA GLU A 432 -8.34 25.96 -12.86
C GLU A 432 -9.35 27.08 -13.07
N ALA A 433 -10.40 27.08 -12.24
CA ALA A 433 -11.42 28.09 -12.26
C ALA A 433 -12.04 28.22 -10.87
N GLY A 434 -12.52 29.39 -10.52
CA GLY A 434 -13.20 29.58 -9.25
C GLY A 434 -14.18 30.73 -9.27
N LEU A 435 -15.15 30.65 -8.35
CA LEU A 435 -16.09 31.70 -8.05
C LEU A 435 -15.99 32.04 -6.58
N TYR A 436 -16.13 33.31 -6.25
CA TYR A 436 -16.15 33.74 -4.87
C TYR A 436 -16.99 34.94 -4.60
N SER A 437 -17.37 35.12 -3.33
CA SER A 437 -18.00 36.34 -2.84
C SER A 437 -17.31 36.79 -1.57
N ILE A 438 -17.18 38.09 -1.40
CA ILE A 438 -16.60 38.73 -0.22
C ILE A 438 -17.67 39.62 0.41
N TYR A 439 -17.91 39.38 1.71
CA TYR A 439 -18.77 40.21 2.54
C TYR A 439 -17.93 41.00 3.53
N THR A 440 -17.98 42.34 3.46
CA THR A 440 -17.27 43.24 4.35
C THR A 440 -18.10 43.50 5.60
N LEU A 441 -17.63 43.01 6.75
CA LEU A 441 -18.25 43.23 8.08
C LEU A 441 -17.90 44.62 8.61
N GLN A 442 -16.62 44.96 8.56
CA GLN A 442 -16.02 46.23 8.96
C GLN A 442 -14.90 46.57 7.99
N PRO A 443 -14.40 47.81 7.92
CA PRO A 443 -13.30 48.18 6.99
C PRO A 443 -12.11 47.23 6.99
N ASN A 444 -11.80 46.63 8.15
CA ASN A 444 -10.66 45.72 8.34
C ASN A 444 -11.06 44.26 8.53
N GLN A 445 -12.33 43.90 8.26
CA GLN A 445 -12.84 42.55 8.48
C GLN A 445 -13.74 42.12 7.34
N HIS A 446 -13.48 40.94 6.78
CA HIS A 446 -14.34 40.36 5.76
C HIS A 446 -14.41 38.84 5.84
N ILE A 447 -15.49 38.32 5.28
CA ILE A 447 -15.68 36.88 5.04
C ILE A 447 -15.66 36.67 3.54
N LYS A 448 -14.86 35.72 3.10
CA LYS A 448 -14.82 35.23 1.70
C LYS A 448 -15.37 33.83 1.66
N LEU A 449 -16.30 33.57 0.76
CA LEU A 449 -16.76 32.21 0.39
C LEU A 449 -16.27 31.92 -1.00
N SER A 450 -15.68 30.76 -1.23
CA SER A 450 -15.21 30.35 -2.56
C SER A 450 -15.62 28.92 -2.92
N LEU A 451 -15.69 28.70 -4.23
CA LEU A 451 -15.82 27.41 -4.89
C LEU A 451 -14.76 27.39 -5.99
N ASP A 452 -13.84 26.45 -5.88
CA ASP A 452 -12.67 26.37 -6.75
C ASP A 452 -12.60 24.97 -7.40
N TYR A 453 -12.20 24.92 -8.66
CA TYR A 453 -11.93 23.71 -9.43
C TYR A 453 -10.47 23.73 -9.90
N ARG A 454 -9.79 22.57 -9.82
CA ARG A 454 -8.42 22.39 -10.29
C ARG A 454 -8.19 20.98 -10.83
N ASP A 455 -7.56 20.86 -11.99
CA ASP A 455 -7.06 19.58 -12.52
C ASP A 455 -5.85 19.06 -11.74
N ALA A 456 -5.74 17.74 -11.56
CA ALA A 456 -4.58 17.06 -11.00
C ALA A 456 -3.59 16.60 -12.11
N PRO A 457 -2.29 16.46 -11.81
CA PRO A 457 -1.30 16.00 -12.78
C PRO A 457 -1.38 14.51 -13.11
N PHE A 458 -1.72 13.68 -12.11
CA PHE A 458 -1.79 12.22 -12.24
C PHE A 458 -3.24 11.78 -12.26
N LEU A 459 -3.47 10.60 -12.86
CA LEU A 459 -4.80 10.02 -12.99
C LEU A 459 -5.76 11.02 -13.66
N SER A 460 -6.95 10.61 -14.00
CA SER A 460 -7.95 11.55 -14.56
C SER A 460 -8.68 12.30 -13.43
N GLU A 461 -7.93 12.77 -12.45
CA GLU A 461 -8.47 13.41 -11.25
C GLU A 461 -8.62 14.92 -11.39
N SER A 462 -9.51 15.47 -10.60
CA SER A 462 -9.68 16.91 -10.37
C SER A 462 -10.16 17.15 -8.95
N PHE A 463 -9.83 18.33 -8.41
CA PHE A 463 -10.27 18.76 -7.10
C PHE A 463 -11.34 19.83 -7.22
N THR A 464 -12.38 19.70 -6.42
CA THR A 464 -13.37 20.76 -6.18
C THR A 464 -13.27 21.15 -4.71
N SER A 465 -12.98 22.42 -4.45
CA SER A 465 -12.78 22.95 -3.11
C SER A 465 -13.85 23.97 -2.78
N THR A 466 -14.44 23.88 -1.61
CA THR A 466 -15.26 24.94 -1.03
C THR A 466 -14.55 25.49 0.19
N ALA A 467 -14.48 26.80 0.32
CA ALA A 467 -13.82 27.41 1.46
C ALA A 467 -14.61 28.61 2.01
N MET A 468 -14.49 28.77 3.33
CA MET A 468 -14.90 29.97 4.05
C MET A 468 -13.67 30.54 4.75
N GLN A 469 -13.36 31.81 4.45
CA GLN A 469 -12.22 32.52 5.01
C GLN A 469 -12.75 33.73 5.80
N PHE A 470 -12.25 33.89 7.00
CA PHE A 470 -12.43 35.10 7.81
C PHE A 470 -11.08 35.80 7.91
N VAL A 471 -11.05 37.07 7.49
CA VAL A 471 -9.86 37.91 7.54
C VAL A 471 -10.13 39.10 8.47
N THR A 472 -9.17 39.38 9.32
CA THR A 472 -9.21 40.55 10.22
C THR A 472 -7.84 41.21 10.30
N ALA A 473 -7.84 42.54 10.43
CA ALA A 473 -6.63 43.33 10.60
C ALA A 473 -6.70 44.17 11.88
N PHE A 474 -5.56 44.34 12.51
CA PHE A 474 -5.37 45.06 13.78
C PHE A 474 -4.43 46.24 13.60
#